data_df4f015abf75ab7ab41ef9457a3504fc
#
_entry.id   df4f015abf75ab7ab41ef9457a3504fc
#
_cell.length_a   1.000
_cell.length_b   1.000
_cell.length_c   1.000
_cell.angle_alpha   90.00
_cell.angle_beta   90.00
_cell.angle_gamma   90.00
#
_symmetry.space_group_name_H-M   'P 1'
#
loop_
_entity.id
_entity.type
_entity.pdbx_description
1 polymer ?
#
loop_
_entity_poly.entity_id
_entity_poly.type
_entity_poly.pdbx_seq_one_letter_code
_entity_poly.pdbx_strand_id
1 'polypeptide(L)'
;MEFTAIIIGATGLTGNILLSQLLEDKRYAKVVTLSRKRIENNYPKHDHHLADLFDPSTYKEFLKGDHLFICTGTTQAKTPNKDEYYKIEHDLPLEVARVAKENGVHKIIAISALGANPNSNIFYNRGKGEMERDLEALGFEENYFVQPALIGGKRDEKRPFERAWKKFQKRIDPLLFGALKKYRTIEPETIASAMIDIAINGYDKNRIESDELVEIGSRQYAVCSMQYAVCSMQYAVCSMQYAVCSMQN
;
A
#
# COMPACT_ATOMS: atom_id res chain seq x y z
N MET A 1 4.42 -0.53 21.34
CA MET A 1 3.05 -0.06 20.95
C MET A 1 2.62 -0.91 19.78
N GLU A 2 1.38 -1.31 19.74
CA GLU A 2 0.80 -2.06 18.62
C GLU A 2 -0.19 -1.14 17.91
N PHE A 3 -0.08 -1.07 16.59
CA PHE A 3 -0.89 -0.17 15.77
C PHE A 3 -2.17 -0.84 15.25
N THR A 4 -3.15 -0.01 14.91
CA THR A 4 -4.32 -0.39 14.12
C THR A 4 -4.21 0.21 12.72
N ALA A 5 -4.17 -0.66 11.69
CA ALA A 5 -4.21 -0.25 10.30
C ALA A 5 -5.66 -0.24 9.77
N ILE A 6 -5.96 0.74 8.94
CA ILE A 6 -7.20 0.80 8.15
C ILE A 6 -6.81 0.77 6.67
N ILE A 7 -7.42 -0.12 5.88
CA ILE A 7 -7.14 -0.21 4.45
C ILE A 7 -8.43 0.00 3.66
N ILE A 8 -8.43 0.97 2.76
CA ILE A 8 -9.42 1.06 1.69
C ILE A 8 -8.78 0.63 0.37
N GLY A 9 -9.53 -0.13 -0.44
CA GLY A 9 -9.00 -0.72 -1.66
C GLY A 9 -8.23 -2.04 -1.45
N ALA A 10 -8.45 -2.74 -0.34
CA ALA A 10 -7.82 -4.04 -0.01
C ALA A 10 -8.08 -5.16 -1.03
N THR A 11 -9.06 -5.03 -1.90
CA THR A 11 -9.34 -5.99 -3.00
C THR A 11 -8.56 -5.67 -4.28
N GLY A 12 -7.84 -4.56 -4.34
CA GLY A 12 -6.97 -4.19 -5.46
C GLY A 12 -5.62 -4.90 -5.42
N LEU A 13 -4.82 -4.76 -6.49
CA LEU A 13 -3.53 -5.43 -6.62
C LEU A 13 -2.59 -5.13 -5.44
N THR A 14 -2.26 -3.87 -5.24
CA THR A 14 -1.35 -3.46 -4.14
C THR A 14 -2.03 -3.58 -2.78
N GLY A 15 -3.32 -3.21 -2.68
CA GLY A 15 -4.06 -3.28 -1.41
C GLY A 15 -4.20 -4.69 -0.85
N ASN A 16 -4.34 -5.71 -1.70
CA ASN A 16 -4.40 -7.11 -1.25
C ASN A 16 -3.04 -7.60 -0.72
N ILE A 17 -1.96 -7.21 -1.38
CA ILE A 17 -0.61 -7.52 -0.92
C ILE A 17 -0.30 -6.79 0.39
N LEU A 18 -0.67 -5.50 0.48
CA LEU A 18 -0.54 -4.72 1.71
C LEU A 18 -1.32 -5.37 2.87
N LEU A 19 -2.56 -5.81 2.63
CA LEU A 19 -3.34 -6.53 3.62
C LEU A 19 -2.60 -7.78 4.11
N SER A 20 -2.09 -8.61 3.19
CA SER A 20 -1.35 -9.82 3.56
C SER A 20 -0.11 -9.50 4.41
N GLN A 21 0.67 -8.50 4.03
CA GLN A 21 1.86 -8.09 4.79
C GLN A 21 1.50 -7.53 6.17
N LEU A 22 0.46 -6.71 6.30
CA LEU A 22 -0.01 -6.17 7.58
C LEU A 22 -0.55 -7.26 8.50
N LEU A 23 -1.20 -8.29 7.94
CA LEU A 23 -1.70 -9.44 8.71
C LEU A 23 -0.55 -10.30 9.28
N GLU A 24 0.61 -10.30 8.68
CA GLU A 24 1.81 -10.98 9.18
C GLU A 24 2.67 -10.09 10.10
N ASP A 25 2.53 -8.78 10.01
CA ASP A 25 3.34 -7.82 10.75
C ASP A 25 2.89 -7.74 12.23
N LYS A 26 3.79 -8.10 13.14
CA LYS A 26 3.53 -8.11 14.59
C LYS A 26 3.37 -6.71 15.20
N ARG A 27 3.77 -5.66 14.50
CA ARG A 27 3.62 -4.26 14.93
C ARG A 27 2.16 -3.79 14.85
N TYR A 28 1.32 -4.52 14.11
CA TYR A 28 -0.11 -4.25 14.02
C TYR A 28 -0.92 -5.29 14.80
N ALA A 29 -1.68 -4.83 15.78
CA ALA A 29 -2.61 -5.66 16.55
C ALA A 29 -3.93 -5.89 15.80
N LYS A 30 -4.32 -4.93 14.95
CA LYS A 30 -5.60 -4.94 14.23
C LYS A 30 -5.44 -4.39 12.82
N VAL A 31 -6.13 -5.03 11.87
CA VAL A 31 -6.20 -4.56 10.47
C VAL A 31 -7.67 -4.48 10.06
N VAL A 32 -8.17 -3.27 9.92
CA VAL A 32 -9.54 -2.97 9.49
C VAL A 32 -9.57 -2.86 7.97
N THR A 33 -10.52 -3.54 7.32
CA THR A 33 -10.74 -3.40 5.88
C THR A 33 -12.19 -3.10 5.56
N LEU A 34 -12.39 -2.21 4.60
CA LEU A 34 -13.71 -1.83 4.10
C LEU A 34 -13.81 -2.18 2.63
N SER A 35 -14.80 -2.95 2.23
CA SER A 35 -15.04 -3.25 0.83
C SER A 35 -16.48 -3.71 0.55
N ARG A 36 -16.91 -3.61 -0.72
CA ARG A 36 -18.22 -4.08 -1.17
C ARG A 36 -18.34 -5.61 -1.26
N LYS A 37 -17.20 -6.30 -1.28
CA LYS A 37 -17.13 -7.77 -1.35
C LYS A 37 -16.46 -8.30 -0.10
N ARG A 38 -16.94 -9.45 0.38
CA ARG A 38 -16.31 -10.11 1.51
C ARG A 38 -14.88 -10.51 1.19
N ILE A 39 -13.98 -10.25 2.14
CA ILE A 39 -12.60 -10.72 2.13
C ILE A 39 -12.49 -11.82 3.18
N GLU A 40 -12.25 -13.04 2.74
CA GLU A 40 -12.14 -14.20 3.63
C GLU A 40 -10.67 -14.49 3.91
N ASN A 41 -10.34 -14.59 5.19
CA ASN A 41 -9.09 -15.12 5.70
C ASN A 41 -9.27 -15.56 7.15
N ASN A 42 -8.27 -16.25 7.71
CA ASN A 42 -8.32 -16.82 9.06
C ASN A 42 -7.44 -16.07 10.07
N TYR A 43 -7.05 -14.83 9.78
CA TYR A 43 -6.25 -14.05 10.72
C TYR A 43 -7.12 -13.40 11.80
N PRO A 44 -6.90 -13.70 13.11
CA PRO A 44 -7.72 -13.18 14.20
C PRO A 44 -7.75 -11.64 14.30
N LYS A 45 -6.67 -10.98 13.85
CA LYS A 45 -6.56 -9.52 13.85
C LYS A 45 -7.19 -8.83 12.65
N HIS A 46 -7.75 -9.57 11.70
CA HIS A 46 -8.46 -9.01 10.55
C HIS A 46 -9.92 -8.70 10.92
N ASP A 47 -10.25 -7.43 10.86
CA ASP A 47 -11.60 -6.91 11.09
C ASP A 47 -12.15 -6.37 9.77
N HIS A 48 -12.98 -7.18 9.11
CA HIS A 48 -13.52 -6.85 7.79
C HIS A 48 -14.99 -6.43 7.86
N HIS A 49 -15.31 -5.28 7.27
CA HIS A 49 -16.67 -4.75 7.17
C HIS A 49 -17.11 -4.61 5.71
N LEU A 50 -18.33 -5.03 5.44
CA LEU A 50 -19.00 -4.75 4.16
C LEU A 50 -19.49 -3.30 4.19
N ALA A 51 -19.04 -2.49 3.24
CA ALA A 51 -19.34 -1.08 3.19
C ALA A 51 -19.40 -0.57 1.74
N ASP A 52 -20.28 0.39 1.50
CA ASP A 52 -20.23 1.22 0.30
C ASP A 52 -19.41 2.48 0.60
N LEU A 53 -18.22 2.57 0.02
CA LEU A 53 -17.33 3.70 0.25
C LEU A 53 -17.85 5.04 -0.30
N PHE A 54 -18.96 5.04 -1.04
CA PHE A 54 -19.67 6.27 -1.44
C PHE A 54 -20.75 6.69 -0.45
N ASP A 55 -21.05 5.87 0.57
CA ASP A 55 -22.01 6.19 1.63
C ASP A 55 -21.31 6.13 3.01
N PRO A 56 -20.89 7.29 3.57
CA PRO A 56 -20.23 7.34 4.88
C PRO A 56 -21.02 6.71 6.01
N SER A 57 -22.34 6.63 5.92
CA SER A 57 -23.18 6.02 6.96
C SER A 57 -22.89 4.54 7.15
N THR A 58 -22.36 3.87 6.12
CA THR A 58 -22.05 2.43 6.12
C THR A 58 -20.71 2.08 6.75
N TYR A 59 -19.81 3.06 6.96
CA TYR A 59 -18.43 2.78 7.40
C TYR A 59 -17.86 3.71 8.45
N LYS A 60 -18.47 4.85 8.73
CA LYS A 60 -17.89 5.88 9.62
C LYS A 60 -17.48 5.38 10.98
N GLU A 61 -18.22 4.43 11.55
CA GLU A 61 -17.95 3.89 12.89
C GLU A 61 -16.75 2.93 12.92
N PHE A 62 -16.36 2.38 11.77
CA PHE A 62 -15.24 1.45 11.63
C PHE A 62 -13.92 2.12 11.31
N LEU A 63 -13.93 3.39 10.89
CA LEU A 63 -12.73 4.16 10.57
C LEU A 63 -12.04 4.69 11.85
N LYS A 64 -11.52 3.78 12.69
CA LYS A 64 -10.79 4.10 13.92
C LYS A 64 -9.49 3.33 13.95
N GLY A 65 -8.38 4.04 14.08
CA GLY A 65 -7.04 3.44 14.07
C GLY A 65 -5.95 4.49 13.97
N ASP A 66 -4.72 4.03 13.80
CA ASP A 66 -3.54 4.86 13.78
C ASP A 66 -3.15 5.27 12.34
N HIS A 67 -3.20 4.31 11.41
CA HIS A 67 -2.73 4.48 10.04
C HIS A 67 -3.84 4.17 9.02
N LEU A 68 -4.16 5.15 8.16
CA LEU A 68 -5.06 4.95 7.02
C LEU A 68 -4.27 4.73 5.74
N PHE A 69 -4.41 3.56 5.16
CA PHE A 69 -3.85 3.21 3.85
C PHE A 69 -4.90 3.35 2.76
N ILE A 70 -4.65 4.23 1.81
CA ILE A 70 -5.52 4.50 0.66
C ILE A 70 -4.95 3.82 -0.58
N CYS A 71 -5.51 2.67 -0.94
CA CYS A 71 -5.13 1.84 -2.09
C CYS A 71 -6.23 1.77 -3.15
N THR A 72 -7.20 2.68 -3.09
CA THR A 72 -8.26 2.77 -4.11
C THR A 72 -7.70 3.30 -5.42
N GLY A 73 -8.27 2.84 -6.51
CA GLY A 73 -7.93 3.30 -7.84
C GLY A 73 -8.65 2.48 -8.91
N THR A 74 -8.78 3.07 -10.09
CA THR A 74 -9.36 2.42 -11.25
C THR A 74 -8.51 2.65 -12.50
N THR A 75 -8.94 2.17 -13.64
CA THR A 75 -8.30 2.43 -14.93
C THR A 75 -9.33 2.94 -15.91
N GLN A 76 -8.93 3.76 -16.89
CA GLN A 76 -9.85 4.22 -17.93
C GLN A 76 -10.54 3.07 -18.67
N ALA A 77 -9.91 1.90 -18.74
CA ALA A 77 -10.52 0.72 -19.35
C ALA A 77 -11.66 0.13 -18.52
N LYS A 78 -11.60 0.25 -17.19
CA LYS A 78 -12.66 -0.20 -16.26
C LYS A 78 -13.74 0.86 -16.06
N THR A 79 -13.32 2.12 -16.09
CA THR A 79 -14.17 3.28 -15.84
C THR A 79 -13.95 4.30 -16.97
N PRO A 80 -14.59 4.11 -18.14
CA PRO A 80 -14.43 5.01 -19.29
C PRO A 80 -15.03 6.40 -19.07
N ASN A 81 -16.04 6.50 -18.21
CA ASN A 81 -16.65 7.77 -17.85
C ASN A 81 -15.70 8.58 -16.96
N LYS A 82 -15.36 9.80 -17.38
CA LYS A 82 -14.41 10.66 -16.68
C LYS A 82 -14.90 11.12 -15.31
N ASP A 83 -16.19 11.35 -15.14
CA ASP A 83 -16.76 11.81 -13.87
C ASP A 83 -16.78 10.67 -12.85
N GLU A 84 -17.14 9.46 -13.27
CA GLU A 84 -17.03 8.27 -12.42
C GLU A 84 -15.57 7.95 -12.08
N TYR A 85 -14.68 8.12 -13.06
CA TYR A 85 -13.24 7.95 -12.84
C TYR A 85 -12.73 8.90 -11.76
N TYR A 86 -13.09 10.18 -11.86
CA TYR A 86 -12.71 11.23 -10.92
C TYR A 86 -13.28 10.94 -9.52
N LYS A 87 -14.54 10.53 -9.42
CA LYS A 87 -15.16 10.12 -8.14
C LYS A 87 -14.37 9.02 -7.44
N ILE A 88 -13.87 8.01 -8.17
CA ILE A 88 -13.12 6.89 -7.58
C ILE A 88 -11.69 7.31 -7.21
N GLU A 89 -11.03 8.11 -8.05
CA GLU A 89 -9.62 8.47 -7.89
C GLU A 89 -9.38 9.67 -6.96
N HIS A 90 -10.39 10.52 -6.77
CA HIS A 90 -10.30 11.75 -5.99
C HIS A 90 -11.34 11.82 -4.88
N ASP A 91 -12.66 11.85 -5.21
CA ASP A 91 -13.70 12.17 -4.22
C ASP A 91 -13.80 11.11 -3.12
N LEU A 92 -13.75 9.83 -3.50
CA LEU A 92 -13.84 8.72 -2.55
C LEU A 92 -12.66 8.69 -1.56
N PRO A 93 -11.37 8.76 -1.98
CA PRO A 93 -10.25 8.92 -1.06
C PRO A 93 -10.40 10.10 -0.10
N LEU A 94 -10.82 11.25 -0.62
CA LEU A 94 -10.98 12.47 0.16
C LEU A 94 -12.06 12.33 1.24
N GLU A 95 -13.23 11.81 0.88
CA GLU A 95 -14.34 11.62 1.82
C GLU A 95 -14.00 10.62 2.92
N VAL A 96 -13.39 9.49 2.56
CA VAL A 96 -12.94 8.49 3.55
C VAL A 96 -11.89 9.08 4.48
N ALA A 97 -10.92 9.82 3.95
CA ALA A 97 -9.90 10.47 4.76
C ALA A 97 -10.49 11.53 5.71
N ARG A 98 -11.47 12.33 5.25
CA ARG A 98 -12.16 13.29 6.08
C ARG A 98 -12.83 12.62 7.29
N VAL A 99 -13.59 11.56 7.06
CA VAL A 99 -14.25 10.80 8.13
C VAL A 99 -13.24 10.13 9.06
N ALA A 100 -12.16 9.57 8.53
CA ALA A 100 -11.10 8.98 9.33
C ALA A 100 -10.44 10.00 10.26
N LYS A 101 -10.16 11.21 9.75
CA LYS A 101 -9.62 12.31 10.56
C LYS A 101 -10.56 12.74 11.67
N GLU A 102 -11.86 12.87 11.39
CA GLU A 102 -12.89 13.16 12.39
C GLU A 102 -12.92 12.11 13.50
N ASN A 103 -12.59 10.86 13.17
CA ASN A 103 -12.48 9.75 14.12
C ASN A 103 -11.12 9.66 14.84
N GLY A 104 -10.20 10.62 14.62
CA GLY A 104 -8.92 10.69 15.31
C GLY A 104 -7.78 9.90 14.64
N VAL A 105 -7.89 9.53 13.39
CA VAL A 105 -6.76 8.98 12.63
C VAL A 105 -5.75 10.09 12.36
N HIS A 106 -4.47 9.86 12.68
CA HIS A 106 -3.43 10.89 12.62
C HIS A 106 -2.56 10.82 11.37
N LYS A 107 -2.45 9.65 10.75
CA LYS A 107 -1.53 9.41 9.64
C LYS A 107 -2.21 8.78 8.44
N ILE A 108 -1.95 9.32 7.25
CA ILE A 108 -2.41 8.73 5.98
C ILE A 108 -1.25 8.38 5.06
N ILE A 109 -1.38 7.25 4.37
CA ILE A 109 -0.48 6.81 3.32
C ILE A 109 -1.31 6.46 2.08
N ALA A 110 -1.26 7.30 1.04
CA ALA A 110 -2.09 7.15 -0.15
C ALA A 110 -1.27 6.80 -1.39
N ILE A 111 -1.78 5.86 -2.18
CA ILE A 111 -1.18 5.55 -3.49
C ILE A 111 -1.61 6.64 -4.48
N SER A 112 -0.62 7.36 -4.97
CA SER A 112 -0.72 8.35 -6.03
C SER A 112 -0.06 7.82 -7.32
N ALA A 113 0.59 8.67 -8.08
CA ALA A 113 1.30 8.30 -9.29
C ALA A 113 2.48 9.22 -9.56
N LEU A 114 3.53 8.68 -10.16
CA LEU A 114 4.65 9.49 -10.64
C LEU A 114 4.16 10.55 -11.64
N GLY A 115 4.52 11.81 -11.39
CA GLY A 115 4.07 12.94 -12.19
C GLY A 115 2.70 13.49 -11.80
N ALA A 116 2.13 13.12 -10.65
CA ALA A 116 0.95 13.75 -10.08
C ALA A 116 1.18 15.27 -9.93
N ASN A 117 0.29 16.06 -10.52
CA ASN A 117 0.37 17.52 -10.50
C ASN A 117 -1.00 18.12 -10.79
N PRO A 118 -1.57 18.94 -9.89
CA PRO A 118 -2.90 19.52 -10.07
C PRO A 118 -3.02 20.45 -11.30
N ASN A 119 -1.89 20.95 -11.81
CA ASN A 119 -1.82 21.80 -12.99
C ASN A 119 -1.49 21.03 -14.28
N SER A 120 -1.47 19.70 -14.25
CA SER A 120 -1.13 18.88 -15.42
C SER A 120 -2.22 18.94 -16.49
N ASN A 121 -1.82 19.03 -17.76
CA ASN A 121 -2.71 18.87 -18.91
C ASN A 121 -3.18 17.41 -19.10
N ILE A 122 -2.46 16.44 -18.49
CA ILE A 122 -2.81 15.02 -18.54
C ILE A 122 -3.86 14.77 -17.45
N PHE A 123 -5.06 14.36 -17.85
CA PHE A 123 -6.21 14.14 -16.95
C PHE A 123 -5.86 13.26 -15.74
N TYR A 124 -5.16 12.15 -15.96
CA TYR A 124 -4.75 11.24 -14.90
C TYR A 124 -3.82 11.91 -13.88
N ASN A 125 -2.76 12.57 -14.35
CA ASN A 125 -1.78 13.22 -13.48
C ASN A 125 -2.41 14.41 -12.74
N ARG A 126 -3.34 15.12 -13.39
CA ARG A 126 -4.08 16.21 -12.76
C ARG A 126 -4.96 15.68 -11.62
N GLY A 127 -5.79 14.66 -11.88
CA GLY A 127 -6.67 14.09 -10.85
C GLY A 127 -5.90 13.53 -9.64
N LYS A 128 -4.74 12.88 -9.87
CA LYS A 128 -3.87 12.45 -8.77
C LYS A 128 -3.25 13.63 -8.01
N GLY A 129 -2.82 14.67 -8.70
CA GLY A 129 -2.31 15.87 -8.07
C GLY A 129 -3.37 16.64 -7.26
N GLU A 130 -4.59 16.72 -7.76
CA GLU A 130 -5.73 17.30 -7.05
C GLU A 130 -6.05 16.48 -5.78
N MET A 131 -6.09 15.15 -5.88
CA MET A 131 -6.27 14.25 -4.74
C MET A 131 -5.18 14.49 -3.65
N GLU A 132 -3.90 14.54 -4.04
CA GLU A 132 -2.82 14.82 -3.10
C GLU A 132 -2.99 16.17 -2.38
N ARG A 133 -3.26 17.23 -3.15
CA ARG A 133 -3.47 18.59 -2.63
C ARG A 133 -4.63 18.62 -1.62
N ASP A 134 -5.74 17.99 -1.96
CA ASP A 134 -6.95 18.09 -1.15
C ASP A 134 -6.89 17.17 0.08
N LEU A 135 -6.22 16.01 0.00
CA LEU A 135 -5.88 15.19 1.16
C LEU A 135 -4.91 15.92 2.12
N GLU A 136 -3.90 16.61 1.59
CA GLU A 136 -2.97 17.42 2.37
C GLU A 136 -3.68 18.57 3.09
N ALA A 137 -4.66 19.21 2.42
CA ALA A 137 -5.47 20.28 2.99
C ALA A 137 -6.37 19.84 4.16
N LEU A 138 -6.66 18.53 4.32
CA LEU A 138 -7.33 18.00 5.50
C LEU A 138 -6.50 18.17 6.78
N GLY A 139 -5.17 18.32 6.68
CA GLY A 139 -4.28 18.63 7.80
C GLY A 139 -4.11 17.47 8.77
N PHE A 140 -3.91 16.25 8.31
CA PHE A 140 -3.41 15.15 9.12
C PHE A 140 -2.04 15.52 9.71
N GLU A 141 -1.65 14.95 10.82
CA GLU A 141 -0.32 15.17 11.41
C GLU A 141 0.77 14.70 10.46
N GLU A 142 0.54 13.57 9.79
CA GLU A 142 1.44 13.02 8.78
C GLU A 142 0.67 12.58 7.53
N ASN A 143 1.11 13.08 6.36
CA ASN A 143 0.54 12.75 5.05
C ASN A 143 1.65 12.24 4.14
N TYR A 144 1.48 11.03 3.59
CA TYR A 144 2.43 10.45 2.66
C TYR A 144 1.74 10.01 1.37
N PHE A 145 2.27 10.47 0.25
CA PHE A 145 1.79 10.13 -1.09
C PHE A 145 2.85 9.30 -1.80
N VAL A 146 2.63 8.02 -1.93
CA VAL A 146 3.55 7.15 -2.67
C VAL A 146 3.23 7.27 -4.16
N GLN A 147 4.24 7.66 -4.95
CA GLN A 147 4.14 7.98 -6.37
C GLN A 147 4.86 6.91 -7.21
N PRO A 148 4.33 5.68 -7.30
CA PRO A 148 4.92 4.65 -8.13
C PRO A 148 4.84 5.06 -9.60
N ALA A 149 5.84 4.62 -10.37
CA ALA A 149 5.81 4.65 -11.82
C ALA A 149 4.83 3.58 -12.35
N LEU A 150 5.24 2.71 -13.25
CA LEU A 150 4.42 1.62 -13.68
C LEU A 150 4.44 0.48 -12.64
N ILE A 151 3.27 0.12 -12.12
CA ILE A 151 3.14 -0.98 -11.18
C ILE A 151 3.16 -2.31 -11.95
N GLY A 152 4.13 -3.16 -11.61
CA GLY A 152 4.26 -4.53 -12.10
C GLY A 152 3.13 -5.45 -11.62
N GLY A 153 3.37 -6.76 -11.63
CA GLY A 153 2.45 -7.76 -11.10
C GLY A 153 1.51 -8.37 -12.15
N LYS A 154 0.95 -9.53 -11.82
CA LYS A 154 -0.07 -10.21 -12.63
C LYS A 154 -1.43 -9.63 -12.26
N ARG A 155 -2.05 -8.92 -13.19
CA ARG A 155 -3.49 -8.61 -13.12
C ARG A 155 -4.23 -9.72 -13.86
N ASP A 156 -5.34 -10.20 -13.32
CA ASP A 156 -6.18 -11.23 -13.94
C ASP A 156 -6.82 -10.83 -15.29
N GLU A 157 -6.53 -9.61 -15.75
CA GLU A 157 -7.05 -9.07 -17.00
C GLU A 157 -6.16 -9.45 -18.18
N LYS A 158 -6.71 -10.26 -19.08
CA LYS A 158 -6.12 -10.64 -20.37
C LYS A 158 -6.08 -9.44 -21.32
N ARG A 159 -5.02 -8.63 -21.27
CA ARG A 159 -4.73 -7.62 -22.29
C ARG A 159 -3.68 -8.17 -23.24
N PRO A 160 -3.98 -8.33 -24.53
CA PRO A 160 -3.01 -8.87 -25.51
C PRO A 160 -1.76 -7.98 -25.64
N PHE A 161 -1.90 -6.66 -25.46
CA PHE A 161 -0.79 -5.68 -25.46
C PHE A 161 0.10 -5.74 -24.20
N GLU A 162 -0.41 -6.21 -23.07
CA GLU A 162 0.32 -6.16 -21.78
C GLU A 162 1.53 -7.11 -21.77
N ARG A 163 1.43 -8.27 -22.42
CA ARG A 163 2.56 -9.23 -22.55
C ARG A 163 3.70 -8.66 -23.39
N ALA A 164 3.38 -7.98 -24.50
CA ALA A 164 4.36 -7.34 -25.35
C ALA A 164 5.00 -6.14 -24.66
N TRP A 165 4.18 -5.33 -23.94
CA TRP A 165 4.62 -4.17 -23.20
C TRP A 165 5.53 -4.56 -22.02
N LYS A 166 5.17 -5.55 -21.21
CA LYS A 166 6.02 -6.09 -20.12
C LYS A 166 7.37 -6.61 -20.63
N LYS A 167 7.38 -7.30 -21.78
CA LYS A 167 8.64 -7.75 -22.40
C LYS A 167 9.51 -6.58 -22.88
N PHE A 168 8.90 -5.57 -23.46
CA PHE A 168 9.58 -4.36 -23.91
C PHE A 168 10.17 -3.58 -22.74
N GLN A 169 9.40 -3.41 -21.67
CA GLN A 169 9.78 -2.68 -20.49
C GLN A 169 10.91 -3.36 -19.72
N LYS A 170 10.86 -4.69 -19.51
CA LYS A 170 12.00 -5.45 -18.94
C LYS A 170 13.32 -5.28 -19.72
N ARG A 171 13.25 -4.92 -20.99
CA ARG A 171 14.46 -4.63 -21.80
C ARG A 171 14.93 -3.19 -21.64
N ILE A 172 14.04 -2.26 -21.33
CA ILE A 172 14.38 -0.83 -21.15
C ILE A 172 14.76 -0.52 -19.71
N ASP A 173 14.14 -1.17 -18.72
CA ASP A 173 14.42 -0.94 -17.28
C ASP A 173 15.93 -0.94 -16.96
N PRO A 174 16.79 -1.84 -17.49
CA PRO A 174 18.23 -1.78 -17.26
C PRO A 174 18.92 -0.54 -17.82
N LEU A 175 18.31 0.11 -18.84
CA LEU A 175 18.87 1.31 -19.51
C LEU A 175 18.49 2.61 -18.77
N LEU A 176 17.60 2.54 -17.80
CA LEU A 176 17.16 3.69 -17.00
C LEU A 176 18.11 3.88 -15.81
N PHE A 177 19.13 4.73 -15.97
CA PHE A 177 20.13 5.05 -14.96
C PHE A 177 19.98 6.47 -14.40
N GLY A 178 20.59 6.74 -13.25
CA GLY A 178 20.58 8.06 -12.62
C GLY A 178 19.15 8.56 -12.36
N ALA A 179 18.84 9.78 -12.76
CA ALA A 179 17.52 10.40 -12.59
C ALA A 179 16.37 9.67 -13.31
N LEU A 180 16.68 8.76 -14.25
CA LEU A 180 15.67 7.97 -14.95
C LEU A 180 15.26 6.70 -14.20
N LYS A 181 15.91 6.35 -13.09
CA LYS A 181 15.56 5.17 -12.27
C LYS A 181 14.10 5.21 -11.80
N LYS A 182 13.58 6.38 -11.50
CA LYS A 182 12.19 6.57 -11.05
C LYS A 182 11.12 6.13 -12.05
N TYR A 183 11.47 5.94 -13.33
CA TYR A 183 10.56 5.45 -14.37
C TYR A 183 10.58 3.94 -14.54
N ARG A 184 11.41 3.21 -13.77
CA ARG A 184 11.43 1.76 -13.77
C ARG A 184 10.13 1.19 -13.23
N THR A 185 9.80 -0.01 -13.70
CA THR A 185 8.69 -0.78 -13.13
C THR A 185 8.97 -1.11 -11.66
N ILE A 186 7.98 -0.92 -10.81
CA ILE A 186 8.03 -1.29 -9.40
C ILE A 186 7.03 -2.40 -9.11
N GLU A 187 7.44 -3.40 -8.34
CA GLU A 187 6.55 -4.48 -7.96
C GLU A 187 5.62 -4.05 -6.82
N PRO A 188 4.35 -4.51 -6.83
CA PRO A 188 3.37 -4.08 -5.83
C PRO A 188 3.74 -4.52 -4.41
N GLU A 189 4.51 -5.60 -4.25
CA GLU A 189 5.08 -6.05 -2.98
C GLU A 189 6.03 -5.01 -2.38
N THR A 190 6.86 -4.42 -3.23
CA THR A 190 7.81 -3.36 -2.82
C THR A 190 7.07 -2.09 -2.40
N ILE A 191 6.01 -1.72 -3.13
CA ILE A 191 5.16 -0.58 -2.76
C ILE A 191 4.51 -0.82 -1.39
N ALA A 192 3.90 -1.99 -1.19
CA ALA A 192 3.25 -2.35 0.07
C ALA A 192 4.23 -2.31 1.25
N SER A 193 5.43 -2.90 1.09
CA SER A 193 6.47 -2.86 2.11
C SER A 193 6.93 -1.44 2.42
N ALA A 194 7.13 -0.60 1.40
CA ALA A 194 7.48 0.80 1.60
C ALA A 194 6.37 1.58 2.32
N MET A 195 5.10 1.34 1.99
CA MET A 195 3.97 1.99 2.68
C MET A 195 3.93 1.63 4.16
N ILE A 196 4.21 0.38 4.52
CA ILE A 196 4.28 -0.07 5.93
C ILE A 196 5.45 0.59 6.64
N ASP A 197 6.63 0.63 6.02
CA ASP A 197 7.82 1.24 6.62
C ASP A 197 7.60 2.75 6.87
N ILE A 198 7.07 3.47 5.88
CA ILE A 198 6.72 4.89 5.98
C ILE A 198 5.67 5.12 7.09
N ALA A 199 4.68 4.25 7.21
CA ALA A 199 3.65 4.37 8.23
C ALA A 199 4.23 4.31 9.65
N ILE A 200 5.24 3.48 9.87
CA ILE A 200 5.84 3.23 11.18
C ILE A 200 6.96 4.21 11.49
N ASN A 201 7.86 4.41 10.54
CA ASN A 201 9.11 5.17 10.75
C ASN A 201 9.02 6.62 10.28
N GLY A 202 7.96 6.99 9.54
CA GLY A 202 7.90 8.27 8.84
C GLY A 202 8.86 8.35 7.65
N TYR A 203 8.87 9.49 6.99
CA TYR A 203 9.83 9.82 5.93
C TYR A 203 10.02 11.34 5.84
N ASP A 204 11.18 11.79 5.39
CA ASP A 204 11.54 13.23 5.36
C ASP A 204 10.71 14.05 4.37
N LYS A 205 10.08 13.38 3.42
CA LYS A 205 9.23 13.99 2.38
C LYS A 205 7.84 13.39 2.42
N ASN A 206 6.84 14.16 2.06
CA ASN A 206 5.46 13.69 1.95
C ASN A 206 5.12 13.10 0.58
N ARG A 207 5.90 13.37 -0.48
CA ARG A 207 5.78 12.78 -1.82
C ARG A 207 6.99 11.92 -2.12
N ILE A 208 6.78 10.62 -2.26
CA ILE A 208 7.84 9.61 -2.35
C ILE A 208 7.78 8.98 -3.75
N GLU A 209 8.78 9.25 -4.58
CA GLU A 209 8.85 8.74 -5.96
C GLU A 209 9.26 7.26 -6.01
N SER A 210 9.11 6.65 -7.16
CA SER A 210 9.24 5.20 -7.38
C SER A 210 10.60 4.62 -7.00
N ASP A 211 11.70 5.33 -7.24
CA ASP A 211 13.06 4.90 -6.88
C ASP A 211 13.29 4.94 -5.36
N GLU A 212 12.76 5.95 -4.66
CA GLU A 212 12.79 6.02 -3.20
C GLU A 212 11.95 4.87 -2.58
N LEU A 213 10.79 4.55 -3.17
CA LEU A 213 9.97 3.41 -2.73
C LEU A 213 10.71 2.08 -2.86
N VAL A 214 11.53 1.90 -3.90
CA VAL A 214 12.37 0.71 -4.07
C VAL A 214 13.42 0.63 -2.96
N GLU A 215 14.04 1.74 -2.59
CA GLU A 215 15.04 1.78 -1.52
C GLU A 215 14.42 1.45 -0.16
N ILE A 216 13.27 2.07 0.16
CA ILE A 216 12.56 1.86 1.42
C ILE A 216 12.07 0.39 1.51
N GLY A 217 11.35 -0.09 0.49
CA GLY A 217 10.80 -1.45 0.48
C GLY A 217 11.89 -2.54 0.55
N SER A 218 13.05 -2.31 -0.07
CA SER A 218 14.18 -3.24 -0.01
C SER A 218 14.79 -3.36 1.39
N ARG A 219 14.81 -2.29 2.18
CA ARG A 219 15.30 -2.31 3.57
C ARG A 219 14.45 -3.24 4.44
N GLN A 220 13.15 -3.18 4.29
CA GLN A 220 12.22 -4.01 5.06
C GLN A 220 12.38 -5.51 4.73
N TYR A 221 12.60 -5.86 3.46
CA TYR A 221 12.90 -7.25 3.09
C TYR A 221 14.21 -7.74 3.71
N ALA A 222 15.25 -6.91 3.77
CA ALA A 222 16.51 -7.25 4.40
C ALA A 222 16.35 -7.48 5.92
N VAL A 223 15.58 -6.65 6.60
CA VAL A 223 15.30 -6.81 8.04
C VAL A 223 14.48 -8.07 8.31
N CYS A 224 13.41 -8.32 7.56
CA CYS A 224 12.60 -9.54 7.71
C CYS A 224 13.42 -10.80 7.43
N SER A 225 14.27 -10.81 6.40
CA SER A 225 15.12 -11.97 6.08
C SER A 225 16.17 -12.23 7.15
N MET A 226 16.77 -11.19 7.74
CA MET A 226 17.68 -11.32 8.89
C MET A 226 16.96 -11.85 10.15
N GLN A 227 15.77 -11.36 10.45
CA GLN A 227 14.98 -11.85 11.57
C GLN A 227 14.60 -13.33 11.40
N TYR A 228 14.23 -13.74 10.19
CA TYR A 228 13.94 -15.14 9.90
C TYR A 228 15.20 -16.03 10.06
N ALA A 229 16.36 -15.57 9.60
CA ALA A 229 17.63 -16.27 9.76
C ALA A 229 18.02 -16.39 11.24
N VAL A 230 17.83 -15.36 12.04
CA VAL A 230 18.08 -15.39 13.49
C VAL A 230 17.13 -16.37 14.20
N CYS A 231 15.84 -16.34 13.89
CA CYS A 231 14.87 -17.29 14.46
C CYS A 231 15.19 -18.75 14.09
N SER A 232 15.59 -19.00 12.85
CA SER A 232 15.98 -20.35 12.41
C SER A 232 17.25 -20.85 13.08
N MET A 233 18.24 -19.99 13.30
CA MET A 233 19.44 -20.32 14.08
C MET A 233 19.11 -20.59 15.56
N GLN A 234 18.25 -19.79 16.19
CA GLN A 234 17.81 -20.03 17.56
C GLN A 234 17.09 -21.37 17.71
N TYR A 235 16.22 -21.71 16.75
CA TYR A 235 15.56 -23.02 16.75
C TYR A 235 16.54 -24.17 16.60
N ALA A 236 17.55 -24.03 15.73
CA ALA A 236 18.61 -25.04 15.58
C ALA A 236 19.45 -25.20 16.86
N VAL A 237 19.78 -24.12 17.55
CA VAL A 237 20.49 -24.16 18.83
C VAL A 237 19.66 -24.84 19.92
N CYS A 238 18.38 -24.51 20.05
CA CYS A 238 17.48 -25.17 21.01
C CYS A 238 17.33 -26.68 20.73
N SER A 239 17.22 -27.07 19.45
CA SER A 239 17.14 -28.49 19.08
C SER A 239 18.42 -29.26 19.39
N MET A 240 19.59 -28.65 19.19
CA MET A 240 20.89 -29.24 19.59
C MET A 240 21.03 -29.37 21.12
N GLN A 241 20.63 -28.35 21.88
CA GLN A 241 20.61 -28.43 23.35
C GLN A 241 19.68 -29.54 23.86
N TYR A 242 18.53 -29.71 23.25
CA TYR A 242 17.62 -30.80 23.60
C TYR A 242 18.24 -32.19 23.31
N ALA A 243 18.90 -32.33 22.16
CA ALA A 243 19.58 -33.56 21.78
C ALA A 243 20.75 -33.91 22.77
N VAL A 244 21.52 -32.90 23.18
CA VAL A 244 22.61 -33.10 24.19
C VAL A 244 22.04 -33.50 25.55
N CYS A 245 20.97 -32.86 26.03
CA CYS A 245 20.32 -33.26 27.28
C CYS A 245 19.72 -34.66 27.24
N SER A 246 19.21 -35.11 26.10
CA SER A 246 18.65 -36.45 25.92
C SER A 246 19.71 -37.56 25.84
N MET A 247 20.97 -37.21 25.57
CA MET A 247 22.12 -38.16 25.58
C MET A 247 22.79 -38.32 26.96
N GLN A 248 22.44 -37.46 27.91
CA GLN A 248 23.01 -37.51 29.29
C GLN A 248 22.13 -38.24 30.30
N ASN A 249 20.93 -38.69 29.87
CA ASN A 249 20.03 -39.55 30.63
C ASN A 249 19.97 -40.96 30.02
#